data_fc723ebbdbcf95b520dd4c7896fe0f06
#
_entry.id   fc723ebbdbcf95b520dd4c7896fe0f06
#
_cell.length_a   1.000
_cell.length_b   1.000
_cell.length_c   1.000
_cell.angle_alpha   90.00
_cell.angle_beta   90.00
_cell.angle_gamma   90.00
#
_symmetry.space_group_name_H-M   'P 1'
#
loop_
_entity.id
_entity.type
_entity.pdbx_description
1 polymer ?
#
loop_
_entity_poly.entity_id
_entity_poly.type
_entity_poly.pdbx_seq_one_letter_code
_entity_poly.pdbx_strand_id
1 'polypeptide(L)'
;MLKFVPFYLIIYYVLCIRYTKTDFYIFTVGVIMDLLKQKILNEGEVYEGNILKVDGFLNHQIDCVFMGEVGKEFHRLFKDEGVNKILTIEASGIAIGVPVAQEFGCPLLFAKKTKTKNIAGDVYSTKVESFTHGKVYDVIVSKKFLGKGDRVLIVDDFLAVGNALNGLIDLVRQSGAELVGCGAVIEKGYQHGGDALRMQGIKVESLAIIEEMDSKTGEIIFRN
;
A
#
# COMPACT_ATOMS: atom_id res chain seq x y z
N MET A 1 -39.44 12.62 18.99
CA MET A 1 -37.98 12.46 18.94
C MET A 1 -37.59 11.96 17.55
N LEU A 2 -37.33 12.89 16.59
CA LEU A 2 -36.87 12.53 15.26
C LEU A 2 -35.36 12.18 15.35
N LYS A 3 -35.01 10.94 15.06
CA LYS A 3 -33.61 10.52 14.93
C LYS A 3 -33.02 11.18 13.70
N PHE A 4 -31.99 11.99 13.86
CA PHE A 4 -31.17 12.52 12.78
C PHE A 4 -30.55 11.35 12.00
N VAL A 5 -31.00 11.11 10.78
CA VAL A 5 -30.32 10.23 9.83
C VAL A 5 -29.22 11.08 9.20
N PRO A 6 -27.95 10.66 9.25
CA PRO A 6 -26.86 11.43 8.68
C PRO A 6 -27.11 11.65 7.18
N PHE A 7 -26.92 12.87 6.71
CA PHE A 7 -27.15 13.31 5.33
C PHE A 7 -26.43 12.43 4.27
N TYR A 8 -25.33 11.79 4.65
CA TYR A 8 -24.59 10.81 3.84
C TYR A 8 -25.39 9.54 3.52
N LEU A 9 -26.25 9.05 4.41
CA LEU A 9 -27.08 7.86 4.17
C LEU A 9 -28.20 8.13 3.15
N ILE A 10 -28.68 9.36 3.10
CA ILE A 10 -29.74 9.76 2.16
C ILE A 10 -29.16 9.86 0.73
N ILE A 11 -27.94 10.39 0.57
CA ILE A 11 -27.24 10.43 -0.74
C ILE A 11 -26.95 9.00 -1.20
N TYR A 12 -26.54 8.11 -0.33
CA TYR A 12 -26.31 6.69 -0.63
C TYR A 12 -27.57 5.98 -1.16
N TYR A 13 -28.72 6.25 -0.55
CA TYR A 13 -30.00 5.62 -0.92
C TYR A 13 -30.57 6.17 -2.22
N VAL A 14 -30.42 7.44 -2.51
CA VAL A 14 -30.92 8.09 -3.74
C VAL A 14 -30.07 7.73 -4.98
N LEU A 15 -28.78 7.48 -4.81
CA LEU A 15 -27.88 7.06 -5.89
C LEU A 15 -28.05 5.57 -6.25
N CYS A 16 -28.41 4.70 -5.30
CA CYS A 16 -28.62 3.27 -5.56
C CYS A 16 -29.80 2.96 -6.50
N ILE A 17 -30.72 3.88 -6.74
CA ILE A 17 -31.95 3.60 -7.54
C ILE A 17 -31.76 3.86 -9.03
N ARG A 18 -30.65 4.47 -9.47
CA ARG A 18 -30.51 4.93 -10.87
C ARG A 18 -29.34 4.38 -11.68
N TYR A 19 -28.48 3.54 -11.11
CA TYR A 19 -27.29 3.07 -11.80
C TYR A 19 -27.26 1.54 -11.97
N THR A 20 -26.78 1.09 -13.15
CA THR A 20 -26.50 -0.33 -13.39
C THR A 20 -25.31 -0.80 -12.51
N LYS A 21 -25.15 -2.12 -12.34
CA LYS A 21 -24.03 -2.68 -11.56
C LYS A 21 -22.65 -2.14 -12.00
N THR A 22 -22.50 -1.83 -13.28
CA THR A 22 -21.27 -1.30 -13.88
C THR A 22 -21.03 0.16 -13.48
N ASP A 23 -22.09 0.99 -13.47
CA ASP A 23 -21.98 2.41 -13.11
C ASP A 23 -21.71 2.59 -11.60
N PHE A 24 -22.28 1.71 -10.78
CA PHE A 24 -22.00 1.68 -9.34
C PHE A 24 -20.53 1.32 -9.05
N TYR A 25 -19.94 0.43 -9.83
CA TYR A 25 -18.53 0.04 -9.73
C TYR A 25 -17.58 1.18 -10.11
N ILE A 26 -17.87 1.92 -11.17
CA ILE A 26 -17.06 3.07 -11.61
C ILE A 26 -17.15 4.22 -10.60
N PHE A 27 -18.31 4.43 -9.99
CA PHE A 27 -18.50 5.46 -8.96
C PHE A 27 -17.74 5.15 -7.66
N THR A 28 -17.64 3.87 -7.27
CA THR A 28 -16.87 3.46 -6.07
C THR A 28 -15.36 3.61 -6.27
N VAL A 29 -14.85 3.45 -7.47
CA VAL A 29 -13.40 3.52 -7.78
C VAL A 29 -12.82 4.92 -7.57
N GLY A 30 -13.52 5.96 -8.02
CA GLY A 30 -13.12 7.36 -7.77
C GLY A 30 -13.20 7.76 -6.28
N VAL A 31 -14.16 7.20 -5.57
CA VAL A 31 -14.45 7.59 -4.18
C VAL A 31 -13.32 7.25 -3.20
N ILE A 32 -12.66 6.11 -3.35
CA ILE A 32 -11.59 5.71 -2.40
C ILE A 32 -10.31 6.51 -2.64
N MET A 33 -9.92 6.70 -3.89
CA MET A 33 -8.76 7.52 -4.23
C MET A 33 -8.99 8.97 -3.79
N ASP A 34 -10.19 9.50 -4.00
CA ASP A 34 -10.56 10.83 -3.54
C ASP A 34 -10.64 10.91 -2.02
N LEU A 35 -11.15 9.87 -1.34
CA LEU A 35 -11.18 9.80 0.11
C LEU A 35 -9.77 9.80 0.72
N LEU A 36 -8.84 9.05 0.14
CA LEU A 36 -7.44 9.04 0.57
C LEU A 36 -6.79 10.40 0.35
N LYS A 37 -6.95 11.02 -0.82
CA LYS A 37 -6.44 12.37 -1.10
C LYS A 37 -6.99 13.39 -0.11
N GLN A 38 -8.30 13.36 0.17
CA GLN A 38 -8.91 14.23 1.16
C GLN A 38 -8.40 13.97 2.58
N LYS A 39 -8.21 12.70 2.96
CA LYS A 39 -7.63 12.35 4.26
C LYS A 39 -6.20 12.87 4.41
N ILE A 40 -5.38 12.74 3.36
CA ILE A 40 -4.04 13.33 3.33
C ILE A 40 -4.09 14.85 3.47
N LEU A 41 -4.99 15.54 2.76
CA LEU A 41 -5.12 16.99 2.83
C LEU A 41 -5.62 17.50 4.18
N ASN A 42 -6.51 16.75 4.85
CA ASN A 42 -7.14 17.17 6.10
C ASN A 42 -6.34 16.79 7.35
N GLU A 43 -5.65 15.64 7.31
CA GLU A 43 -5.00 15.03 8.47
C GLU A 43 -3.48 14.86 8.30
N GLY A 44 -2.96 15.07 7.08
CA GLY A 44 -1.53 14.99 6.79
C GLY A 44 -0.81 16.29 7.13
N GLU A 45 0.43 16.17 7.56
CA GLU A 45 1.30 17.31 7.86
C GLU A 45 2.57 17.24 7.01
N VAL A 46 2.90 18.33 6.31
CA VAL A 46 4.11 18.43 5.48
C VAL A 46 5.21 19.11 6.25
N TYR A 47 6.38 18.46 6.33
CA TYR A 47 7.57 18.98 7.00
C TYR A 47 8.72 19.17 6.03
N GLU A 48 9.70 19.98 6.42
CA GLU A 48 10.96 20.13 5.69
C GLU A 48 11.65 18.78 5.46
N GLY A 49 12.40 18.67 4.35
CA GLY A 49 13.05 17.41 3.97
C GLY A 49 12.14 16.41 3.26
N ASN A 50 11.05 16.89 2.65
CA ASN A 50 10.11 16.04 1.90
C ASN A 50 9.39 14.98 2.77
N ILE A 51 9.10 15.33 4.01
CA ILE A 51 8.43 14.46 4.96
C ILE A 51 6.94 14.77 4.94
N LEU A 52 6.12 13.75 4.65
CA LEU A 52 4.68 13.75 4.87
C LEU A 52 4.36 12.84 6.05
N LYS A 53 3.77 13.39 7.09
CA LYS A 53 3.21 12.64 8.20
C LYS A 53 1.74 12.35 7.97
N VAL A 54 1.38 11.08 8.08
CA VAL A 54 0.01 10.55 8.03
C VAL A 54 -0.21 9.57 9.18
N ASP A 55 0.48 9.85 10.29
CA ASP A 55 0.56 8.98 11.46
C ASP A 55 -0.77 8.88 12.21
N GLY A 56 -1.69 9.81 12.01
CA GLY A 56 -3.02 9.79 12.59
C GLY A 56 -3.96 8.72 12.03
N PHE A 57 -3.68 8.16 10.83
CA PHE A 57 -4.59 7.19 10.21
C PHE A 57 -3.92 6.02 9.48
N LEU A 58 -2.62 6.12 9.12
CA LEU A 58 -1.97 5.15 8.24
C LEU A 58 -0.90 4.29 8.92
N ASN A 59 0.07 4.88 9.63
CA ASN A 59 1.29 4.17 10.00
C ASN A 59 1.78 4.35 11.44
N HIS A 60 0.96 4.98 12.31
CA HIS A 60 1.16 5.01 13.75
C HIS A 60 -0.15 4.69 14.48
N GLN A 61 -1.16 5.56 14.39
CA GLN A 61 -2.54 5.19 14.62
C GLN A 61 -3.14 4.69 13.31
N ILE A 62 -3.89 3.59 13.37
CA ILE A 62 -4.48 2.95 12.19
C ILE A 62 -5.98 3.18 12.17
N ASP A 63 -6.50 3.82 11.14
CA ASP A 63 -7.93 3.86 10.87
C ASP A 63 -8.36 2.54 10.21
N CYS A 64 -8.79 1.59 11.05
CA CYS A 64 -9.12 0.24 10.59
C CYS A 64 -10.28 0.19 9.59
N VAL A 65 -11.23 1.15 9.66
CA VAL A 65 -12.34 1.22 8.70
C VAL A 65 -11.81 1.63 7.34
N PHE A 66 -10.99 2.69 7.30
CA PHE A 66 -10.34 3.15 6.09
C PHE A 66 -9.39 2.08 5.50
N MET A 67 -8.65 1.35 6.34
CA MET A 67 -7.79 0.24 5.88
C MET A 67 -8.58 -0.89 5.23
N GLY A 68 -9.80 -1.17 5.68
CA GLY A 68 -10.69 -2.11 4.99
C GLY A 68 -11.00 -1.69 3.55
N GLU A 69 -11.22 -0.40 3.32
CA GLU A 69 -11.45 0.13 1.97
C GLU A 69 -10.17 0.08 1.11
N VAL A 70 -9.01 0.35 1.70
CA VAL A 70 -7.70 0.17 1.05
C VAL A 70 -7.52 -1.28 0.59
N GLY A 71 -7.88 -2.26 1.42
CA GLY A 71 -7.83 -3.68 1.08
C GLY A 71 -8.70 -4.03 -0.13
N LYS A 72 -9.94 -3.56 -0.15
CA LYS A 72 -10.88 -3.75 -1.25
C LYS A 72 -10.36 -3.13 -2.56
N GLU A 73 -9.75 -1.95 -2.48
CA GLU A 73 -9.23 -1.29 -3.68
C GLU A 73 -8.03 -2.03 -4.27
N PHE A 74 -7.08 -2.48 -3.47
CA PHE A 74 -5.99 -3.32 -3.96
C PHE A 74 -6.51 -4.65 -4.52
N HIS A 75 -7.50 -5.26 -3.88
CA HIS A 75 -8.13 -6.44 -4.44
C HIS A 75 -8.75 -6.15 -5.81
N ARG A 76 -9.48 -5.06 -5.97
CA ARG A 76 -10.05 -4.64 -7.26
C ARG A 76 -8.99 -4.48 -8.35
N LEU A 77 -7.83 -3.87 -8.03
CA LEU A 77 -6.75 -3.59 -8.97
C LEU A 77 -5.99 -4.85 -9.42
N PHE A 78 -5.97 -5.90 -8.59
CA PHE A 78 -5.17 -7.10 -8.82
C PHE A 78 -5.97 -8.42 -8.81
N LYS A 79 -7.30 -8.40 -8.74
CA LYS A 79 -8.16 -9.59 -8.60
C LYS A 79 -7.99 -10.63 -9.71
N ASP A 80 -7.68 -10.18 -10.92
CA ASP A 80 -7.56 -11.05 -12.10
C ASP A 80 -6.14 -11.60 -12.28
N GLU A 81 -5.23 -11.24 -11.39
CA GLU A 81 -3.81 -11.60 -11.47
C GLU A 81 -3.46 -12.92 -10.74
N GLY A 82 -4.44 -13.59 -10.14
CA GLY A 82 -4.23 -14.87 -9.45
C GLY A 82 -3.33 -14.79 -8.22
N VAL A 83 -3.35 -13.69 -7.49
CA VAL A 83 -2.61 -13.49 -6.24
C VAL A 83 -2.99 -14.56 -5.22
N ASN A 84 -1.99 -15.23 -4.65
CA ASN A 84 -2.19 -16.23 -3.59
C ASN A 84 -1.31 -15.97 -2.35
N LYS A 85 -0.54 -14.87 -2.36
CA LYS A 85 0.27 -14.43 -1.21
C LYS A 85 0.49 -12.92 -1.25
N ILE A 86 0.33 -12.28 -0.09
CA ILE A 86 0.71 -10.88 0.11
C ILE A 86 2.07 -10.84 0.81
N LEU A 87 2.97 -9.98 0.33
CA LEU A 87 4.27 -9.72 0.95
C LEU A 87 4.40 -8.24 1.29
N THR A 88 4.89 -7.96 2.48
CA THR A 88 5.20 -6.59 2.92
C THR A 88 6.47 -6.55 3.77
N ILE A 89 6.79 -5.39 4.33
CA ILE A 89 7.91 -5.23 5.28
C ILE A 89 7.43 -4.64 6.61
N GLU A 90 8.02 -5.08 7.73
CA GLU A 90 7.72 -4.51 9.03
C GLU A 90 8.18 -3.04 9.12
N ALA A 91 7.50 -2.15 9.87
CA ALA A 91 6.31 -2.43 10.67
C ALA A 91 5.03 -1.94 9.97
N SER A 92 5.03 -0.74 9.35
CA SER A 92 3.85 -0.04 8.80
C SER A 92 3.13 -0.83 7.70
N GLY A 93 3.88 -1.49 6.82
CA GLY A 93 3.30 -2.31 5.76
C GLY A 93 2.41 -3.45 6.27
N ILE A 94 2.58 -3.93 7.50
CA ILE A 94 1.75 -4.98 8.08
C ILE A 94 0.29 -4.51 8.21
N ALA A 95 0.08 -3.26 8.61
CA ALA A 95 -1.26 -2.68 8.75
C ALA A 95 -2.02 -2.64 7.41
N ILE A 96 -1.28 -2.43 6.31
CA ILE A 96 -1.82 -2.45 4.94
C ILE A 96 -2.03 -3.89 4.46
N GLY A 97 -1.04 -4.76 4.72
CA GLY A 97 -1.04 -6.14 4.24
C GLY A 97 -2.18 -6.98 4.81
N VAL A 98 -2.61 -6.74 6.05
CA VAL A 98 -3.69 -7.52 6.71
C VAL A 98 -5.01 -7.39 5.95
N PRO A 99 -5.60 -6.19 5.75
CA PRO A 99 -6.86 -6.08 5.02
C PRO A 99 -6.74 -6.51 3.56
N VAL A 100 -5.59 -6.26 2.89
CA VAL A 100 -5.36 -6.75 1.52
C VAL A 100 -5.39 -8.28 1.49
N ALA A 101 -4.66 -8.95 2.38
CA ALA A 101 -4.64 -10.42 2.44
C ALA A 101 -6.03 -11.00 2.77
N GLN A 102 -6.81 -10.31 3.58
CA GLN A 102 -8.18 -10.70 3.91
C GLN A 102 -9.08 -10.67 2.66
N GLU A 103 -9.02 -9.63 1.85
CA GLU A 103 -9.81 -9.51 0.61
C GLU A 103 -9.40 -10.55 -0.44
N PHE A 104 -8.10 -10.90 -0.55
CA PHE A 104 -7.62 -11.97 -1.42
C PHE A 104 -7.85 -13.38 -0.85
N GLY A 105 -8.22 -13.53 0.42
CA GLY A 105 -8.36 -14.83 1.08
C GLY A 105 -7.05 -15.63 1.14
N CYS A 106 -5.90 -14.94 1.23
CA CYS A 106 -4.57 -15.56 1.19
C CYS A 106 -3.70 -15.13 2.38
N PRO A 107 -2.59 -15.86 2.67
CA PRO A 107 -1.72 -15.48 3.76
C PRO A 107 -0.94 -14.18 3.48
N LEU A 108 -0.73 -13.39 4.56
CA LEU A 108 0.23 -12.31 4.60
C LEU A 108 1.56 -12.82 5.14
N LEU A 109 2.64 -12.58 4.41
CA LEU A 109 4.01 -12.72 4.84
C LEU A 109 4.63 -11.33 5.01
N PHE A 110 5.35 -11.09 6.10
CA PHE A 110 6.10 -9.85 6.24
C PHE A 110 7.59 -10.11 6.42
N ALA A 111 8.40 -9.35 5.70
CA ALA A 111 9.84 -9.36 5.80
C ALA A 111 10.27 -8.62 7.07
N LYS A 112 11.31 -9.13 7.74
CA LYS A 112 11.86 -8.56 8.96
C LYS A 112 13.16 -7.81 8.69
N LYS A 113 13.36 -6.69 9.37
CA LYS A 113 14.55 -5.83 9.23
C LYS A 113 15.77 -6.33 9.99
N THR A 114 15.64 -7.39 10.77
CA THR A 114 16.76 -7.97 11.53
C THR A 114 16.57 -9.47 11.69
N LYS A 115 17.67 -10.21 11.71
CA LYS A 115 17.65 -11.64 12.02
C LYS A 115 17.36 -11.81 13.52
N THR A 116 16.11 -12.13 13.85
CA THR A 116 15.73 -12.46 15.23
C THR A 116 15.97 -13.95 15.49
N LYS A 117 16.29 -14.31 16.75
CA LYS A 117 16.45 -15.72 17.18
C LYS A 117 15.21 -16.59 16.91
N ASN A 118 14.06 -15.95 16.65
CA ASN A 118 12.78 -16.62 16.41
C ASN A 118 12.57 -17.03 14.94
N ILE A 119 13.47 -16.68 14.01
CA ILE A 119 13.46 -17.21 12.66
C ILE A 119 14.40 -18.41 12.64
N ALA A 120 13.84 -19.58 12.92
CA ALA A 120 14.53 -20.85 12.77
C ALA A 120 14.59 -21.28 11.29
N GLY A 121 15.74 -21.77 10.85
CA GLY A 121 15.92 -22.31 9.51
C GLY A 121 16.50 -21.34 8.50
N ASP A 122 16.45 -21.74 7.23
CA ASP A 122 16.99 -20.99 6.11
C ASP A 122 16.13 -19.78 5.75
N VAL A 123 16.78 -18.68 5.40
CA VAL A 123 16.14 -17.44 4.99
C VAL A 123 16.61 -17.00 3.61
N TYR A 124 15.75 -16.29 2.90
CA TYR A 124 16.17 -15.37 1.85
C TYR A 124 16.54 -14.04 2.52
N SER A 125 17.55 -13.38 2.04
CA SER A 125 17.99 -12.09 2.58
C SER A 125 18.44 -11.13 1.49
N THR A 126 18.19 -9.86 1.72
CA THR A 126 18.66 -8.76 0.87
C THR A 126 19.00 -7.56 1.73
N LYS A 127 19.77 -6.62 1.18
CA LYS A 127 20.11 -5.37 1.85
C LYS A 127 19.23 -4.25 1.35
N VAL A 128 18.63 -3.52 2.27
CA VAL A 128 17.79 -2.36 1.97
C VAL A 128 18.36 -1.14 2.69
N GLU A 129 18.57 -0.06 1.95
CA GLU A 129 18.94 1.22 2.51
C GLU A 129 17.68 1.98 2.93
N SER A 130 17.64 2.43 4.19
CA SER A 130 16.58 3.31 4.67
C SER A 130 16.78 4.72 4.18
N PHE A 131 15.80 5.23 3.50
CA PHE A 131 15.78 6.64 3.12
C PHE A 131 15.78 7.58 4.33
N THR A 132 15.05 7.22 5.39
CA THR A 132 14.86 8.06 6.59
C THR A 132 16.09 8.10 7.51
N HIS A 133 16.89 7.04 7.54
CA HIS A 133 17.98 6.90 8.49
C HIS A 133 19.36 6.74 7.87
N GLY A 134 19.48 6.66 6.54
CA GLY A 134 20.74 6.41 5.83
C GLY A 134 21.45 5.11 6.25
N LYS A 135 20.72 4.19 6.90
CA LYS A 135 21.25 2.92 7.38
C LYS A 135 20.85 1.79 6.46
N VAL A 136 21.79 0.90 6.20
CA VAL A 136 21.54 -0.36 5.48
C VAL A 136 21.19 -1.44 6.49
N TYR A 137 20.09 -2.15 6.27
CA TYR A 137 19.74 -3.33 7.07
C TYR A 137 19.52 -4.55 6.20
N ASP A 138 19.71 -5.72 6.81
CA ASP A 138 19.30 -6.97 6.22
C ASP A 138 17.79 -7.12 6.37
N VAL A 139 17.13 -7.34 5.24
CA VAL A 139 15.70 -7.68 5.18
C VAL A 139 15.60 -9.15 4.84
N ILE A 140 14.85 -9.90 5.65
CA ILE A 140 14.81 -11.36 5.57
C ILE A 140 13.39 -11.91 5.59
N VAL A 141 13.19 -13.03 4.89
CA VAL A 141 12.00 -13.90 5.00
C VAL A 141 12.41 -15.35 5.14
N SER A 142 11.64 -16.15 5.87
CA SER A 142 11.90 -17.60 5.98
C SER A 142 11.56 -18.30 4.66
N LYS A 143 12.47 -19.16 4.18
CA LYS A 143 12.25 -20.01 3.00
C LYS A 143 11.05 -20.95 3.16
N LYS A 144 10.63 -21.22 4.38
CA LYS A 144 9.45 -22.04 4.68
C LYS A 144 8.15 -21.44 4.14
N PHE A 145 8.09 -20.10 4.03
CA PHE A 145 6.85 -19.37 3.74
C PHE A 145 6.83 -18.68 2.37
N LEU A 146 7.93 -18.75 1.63
CA LEU A 146 8.03 -18.14 0.30
C LEU A 146 8.77 -19.08 -0.65
N GLY A 147 8.16 -19.41 -1.79
CA GLY A 147 8.77 -20.32 -2.73
C GLY A 147 8.02 -20.47 -4.05
N LYS A 148 8.47 -21.41 -4.86
CA LYS A 148 7.91 -21.72 -6.17
C LYS A 148 6.41 -22.09 -6.05
N GLY A 149 5.59 -21.45 -6.89
CA GLY A 149 4.13 -21.61 -6.87
C GLY A 149 3.40 -20.47 -6.13
N ASP A 150 4.13 -19.64 -5.38
CA ASP A 150 3.55 -18.43 -4.84
C ASP A 150 3.43 -17.35 -5.94
N ARG A 151 2.28 -16.72 -6.02
CA ARG A 151 1.97 -15.54 -6.86
C ARG A 151 1.82 -14.35 -5.93
N VAL A 152 2.87 -13.55 -5.86
CA VAL A 152 3.08 -12.57 -4.79
C VAL A 152 2.68 -11.17 -5.24
N LEU A 153 1.77 -10.54 -4.49
CA LEU A 153 1.55 -9.09 -4.52
C LEU A 153 2.31 -8.47 -3.34
N ILE A 154 3.20 -7.53 -3.65
CA ILE A 154 3.89 -6.72 -2.62
C ILE A 154 3.05 -5.50 -2.32
N VAL A 155 2.84 -5.17 -1.02
CA VAL A 155 2.14 -3.94 -0.61
C VAL A 155 2.92 -3.20 0.46
N ASP A 156 2.88 -1.85 0.43
CA ASP A 156 3.52 -1.01 1.45
C ASP A 156 2.72 0.29 1.66
N ASP A 157 3.00 1.01 2.76
CA ASP A 157 2.37 2.29 3.06
C ASP A 157 2.89 3.41 2.15
N PHE A 158 4.20 3.50 1.96
CA PHE A 158 4.84 4.52 1.12
C PHE A 158 5.75 3.93 0.04
N LEU A 159 5.67 4.49 -1.15
CA LEU A 159 6.64 4.31 -2.22
C LEU A 159 7.35 5.64 -2.48
N ALA A 160 8.60 5.71 -2.08
CA ALA A 160 9.49 6.86 -2.25
C ALA A 160 10.49 6.59 -3.40
N VAL A 161 11.77 6.40 -3.11
CA VAL A 161 12.79 5.99 -4.10
C VAL A 161 12.71 4.50 -4.47
N GLY A 162 11.88 3.71 -3.77
CA GLY A 162 11.62 2.31 -4.09
C GLY A 162 12.57 1.30 -3.45
N ASN A 163 13.45 1.69 -2.53
CA ASN A 163 14.44 0.78 -1.91
C ASN A 163 13.77 -0.42 -1.22
N ALA A 164 12.71 -0.21 -0.45
CA ALA A 164 12.00 -1.28 0.25
C ALA A 164 11.36 -2.25 -0.74
N LEU A 165 10.63 -1.73 -1.74
CA LEU A 165 10.00 -2.56 -2.77
C LEU A 165 11.03 -3.35 -3.58
N ASN A 166 12.14 -2.73 -3.99
CA ASN A 166 13.22 -3.43 -4.69
C ASN A 166 13.80 -4.57 -3.85
N GLY A 167 13.97 -4.36 -2.54
CA GLY A 167 14.41 -5.42 -1.63
C GLY A 167 13.40 -6.56 -1.55
N LEU A 168 12.11 -6.27 -1.44
CA LEU A 168 11.07 -7.31 -1.43
C LEU A 168 10.98 -8.05 -2.77
N ILE A 169 11.11 -7.35 -3.90
CA ILE A 169 11.18 -7.94 -5.24
C ILE A 169 12.37 -8.91 -5.35
N ASP A 170 13.54 -8.53 -4.81
CA ASP A 170 14.71 -9.40 -4.79
C ASP A 170 14.44 -10.69 -3.99
N LEU A 171 13.80 -10.60 -2.81
CA LEU A 171 13.41 -11.78 -2.03
C LEU A 171 12.44 -12.70 -2.80
N VAL A 172 11.48 -12.14 -3.52
CA VAL A 172 10.56 -12.89 -4.39
C VAL A 172 11.35 -13.63 -5.49
N ARG A 173 12.29 -12.94 -6.15
CA ARG A 173 13.14 -13.53 -7.19
C ARG A 173 14.01 -14.66 -6.64
N GLN A 174 14.67 -14.47 -5.48
CA GLN A 174 15.48 -15.48 -4.82
C GLN A 174 14.68 -16.74 -4.50
N SER A 175 13.41 -16.61 -4.17
CA SER A 175 12.53 -17.71 -3.79
C SER A 175 12.03 -18.55 -4.98
N GLY A 176 12.13 -18.03 -6.19
CA GLY A 176 11.51 -18.60 -7.39
C GLY A 176 9.99 -18.44 -7.44
N ALA A 177 9.42 -17.60 -6.58
CA ALA A 177 8.02 -17.17 -6.64
C ALA A 177 7.80 -16.19 -7.81
N GLU A 178 6.56 -16.04 -8.25
CA GLU A 178 6.16 -15.09 -9.28
C GLU A 178 5.78 -13.76 -8.63
N LEU A 179 6.39 -12.67 -9.11
CA LEU A 179 5.95 -11.31 -8.75
C LEU A 179 4.76 -10.93 -9.61
N VAL A 180 3.60 -10.74 -8.99
CA VAL A 180 2.38 -10.26 -9.66
C VAL A 180 2.43 -8.75 -9.86
N GLY A 181 2.88 -8.03 -8.86
CA GLY A 181 3.01 -6.56 -8.89
C GLY A 181 3.26 -5.97 -7.52
N CYS A 182 3.22 -4.66 -7.46
CA CYS A 182 3.41 -3.88 -6.24
C CYS A 182 2.26 -2.89 -6.05
N GLY A 183 1.81 -2.73 -4.80
CA GLY A 183 0.84 -1.74 -4.37
C GLY A 183 1.44 -0.79 -3.34
N ALA A 184 1.18 0.51 -3.46
CA ALA A 184 1.52 1.48 -2.43
C ALA A 184 0.29 2.33 -2.09
N VAL A 185 0.07 2.62 -0.80
CA VAL A 185 -1.01 3.53 -0.43
C VAL A 185 -0.67 4.94 -0.91
N ILE A 186 0.53 5.41 -0.62
CA ILE A 186 0.99 6.73 -1.03
C ILE A 186 2.31 6.61 -1.80
N GLU A 187 2.36 7.14 -3.01
CA GLU A 187 3.59 7.27 -3.79
C GLU A 187 4.07 8.72 -3.80
N LYS A 188 5.34 8.94 -3.51
CA LYS A 188 6.01 10.23 -3.72
C LYS A 188 6.55 10.28 -5.14
N GLY A 189 5.69 10.67 -6.11
CA GLY A 189 5.98 10.66 -7.55
C GLY A 189 7.25 11.44 -7.91
N TYR A 190 7.49 12.57 -7.26
CA TYR A 190 8.70 13.37 -7.41
C TYR A 190 10.01 12.66 -7.01
N GLN A 191 9.95 11.49 -6.37
CA GLN A 191 11.13 10.66 -6.08
C GLN A 191 11.35 9.53 -7.09
N HIS A 192 10.45 9.37 -8.05
CA HIS A 192 10.55 8.50 -9.22
C HIS A 192 10.72 6.99 -8.95
N GLY A 193 10.54 6.51 -7.72
CA GLY A 193 10.69 5.08 -7.41
C GLY A 193 9.64 4.22 -8.13
N GLY A 194 8.38 4.67 -8.16
CA GLY A 194 7.31 3.98 -8.87
C GLY A 194 7.52 3.98 -10.38
N ASP A 195 7.91 5.11 -10.94
CA ASP A 195 8.19 5.23 -12.37
C ASP A 195 9.34 4.30 -12.79
N ALA A 196 10.40 4.21 -11.97
CA ALA A 196 11.52 3.31 -12.23
C ALA A 196 11.12 1.83 -12.19
N LEU A 197 10.19 1.43 -11.32
CA LEU A 197 9.65 0.07 -11.29
C LEU A 197 8.74 -0.22 -12.49
N ARG A 198 7.87 0.73 -12.87
CA ARG A 198 7.02 0.63 -14.06
C ARG A 198 7.84 0.51 -15.35
N MET A 199 8.95 1.25 -15.47
CA MET A 199 9.89 1.16 -16.59
C MET A 199 10.56 -0.23 -16.69
N GLN A 200 10.68 -0.98 -15.59
CA GLN A 200 11.14 -2.36 -15.58
C GLN A 200 10.05 -3.37 -15.98
N GLY A 201 8.86 -2.91 -16.34
CA GLY A 201 7.71 -3.75 -16.68
C GLY A 201 6.96 -4.32 -15.47
N ILE A 202 7.21 -3.81 -14.28
CA ILE A 202 6.50 -4.23 -13.07
C ILE A 202 5.19 -3.45 -12.99
N LYS A 203 4.08 -4.16 -12.79
CA LYS A 203 2.78 -3.54 -12.49
C LYS A 203 2.86 -2.87 -11.11
N VAL A 204 2.74 -1.56 -11.07
CA VAL A 204 2.75 -0.77 -9.82
C VAL A 204 1.49 0.09 -9.76
N GLU A 205 0.68 -0.16 -8.75
CA GLU A 205 -0.55 0.59 -8.47
C GLU A 205 -0.39 1.37 -7.17
N SER A 206 -0.56 2.69 -7.25
CA SER A 206 -0.49 3.58 -6.09
C SER A 206 -1.82 4.30 -5.93
N LEU A 207 -2.40 4.26 -4.71
CA LEU A 207 -3.74 4.81 -4.47
C LEU A 207 -3.75 6.35 -4.47
N ALA A 208 -2.64 6.96 -4.07
CA ALA A 208 -2.41 8.39 -4.24
C ALA A 208 -0.95 8.63 -4.67
N ILE A 209 -0.75 9.40 -5.73
CA ILE A 209 0.58 9.80 -6.19
C ILE A 209 0.73 11.30 -5.96
N ILE A 210 1.69 11.68 -5.13
CA ILE A 210 2.02 13.08 -4.83
C ILE A 210 3.10 13.53 -5.79
N GLU A 211 2.80 14.53 -6.62
CA GLU A 211 3.75 15.15 -7.55
C GLU A 211 4.60 16.22 -6.89
N GLU A 212 3.99 17.03 -6.01
CA GLU A 212 4.66 18.11 -5.32
C GLU A 212 4.08 18.25 -3.92
N MET A 213 4.89 18.72 -2.99
CA MET A 213 4.44 19.20 -1.69
C MET A 213 5.37 20.31 -1.18
N ASP A 214 4.79 21.34 -0.57
CA ASP A 214 5.49 22.47 -0.03
C ASP A 214 5.35 22.54 1.50
N SER A 215 6.46 22.43 2.20
CA SER A 215 6.48 22.49 3.68
C SER A 215 6.16 23.86 4.27
N LYS A 216 6.23 24.96 3.48
CA LYS A 216 5.95 26.31 3.94
C LYS A 216 4.46 26.65 3.85
N THR A 217 3.82 26.17 2.79
CA THR A 217 2.38 26.41 2.55
C THR A 217 1.50 25.27 3.00
N GLY A 218 2.06 24.05 3.14
CA GLY A 218 1.31 22.82 3.38
C GLY A 218 0.62 22.29 2.11
N GLU A 219 0.86 22.90 0.95
CA GLU A 219 0.24 22.49 -0.31
C GLU A 219 0.73 21.13 -0.77
N ILE A 220 -0.21 20.30 -1.26
CA ILE A 220 0.06 18.97 -1.82
C ILE A 220 -0.62 18.87 -3.17
N ILE A 221 0.14 18.57 -4.21
CA ILE A 221 -0.35 18.35 -5.57
C ILE A 221 -0.28 16.88 -5.91
N PHE A 222 -1.41 16.31 -6.31
CA PHE A 222 -1.50 14.90 -6.71
C PHE A 222 -1.43 14.76 -8.22
N ARG A 223 -0.84 13.65 -8.67
CA ARG A 223 -0.92 13.19 -10.06
C ARG A 223 -2.38 12.85 -10.41
N ASN A 224 -2.86 13.27 -11.58
CA ASN A 224 -4.20 12.98 -12.12
C ASN A 224 -4.28 11.56 -12.66
#